data_a7f7c3bd227cb47b076a422e4394be46
#
_entry.id   a7f7c3bd227cb47b076a422e4394be46
#
_cell.length_a   1.000
_cell.length_b   1.000
_cell.length_c   1.000
_cell.angle_alpha   90.00
_cell.angle_beta   90.00
_cell.angle_gamma   90.00
#
_symmetry.space_group_name_H-M   'P 1'
#
loop_
_entity.id
_entity.type
_entity.pdbx_description
1 polymer ?
#
loop_
_entity_poly.entity_id
_entity_poly.type
_entity_poly.pdbx_seq_one_letter_code
_entity_poly.pdbx_strand_id
1 'polypeptide(L)'
;TDIIIDFSIPEATLALAELCKSQDKGMVIGTTGFEKDQLRYLEECSANIPIFMSPNMSVGVNVLFKLVRIASEAFGEEVDCEIFEAHHSQKIDAPSGTAVRIGEILADSRSVDIKNVGKYGREGLVGKRTQQEIGFSSIRGGDIVGDHTVFFIGEGERVEITHRAQSRVNFAQGA
;
A
#
# COMPACT_ATOMS: atom_id res chain seq x y z
N THR A 1 23.00 -11.73 16.68
CA THR A 1 21.84 -11.41 15.83
C THR A 1 22.20 -11.75 14.40
N ASP A 2 21.35 -12.49 13.69
CA ASP A 2 21.60 -12.96 12.34
C ASP A 2 20.84 -12.13 11.31
N ILE A 3 19.70 -11.57 11.72
CA ILE A 3 18.82 -10.72 10.88
C ILE A 3 18.38 -9.50 11.69
N ILE A 4 18.32 -8.34 11.06
CA ILE A 4 17.74 -7.12 11.61
C ILE A 4 16.37 -6.90 10.96
N ILE A 5 15.34 -6.68 11.78
CA ILE A 5 14.00 -6.27 11.33
C ILE A 5 13.86 -4.79 11.64
N ASP A 6 13.63 -3.98 10.59
CA ASP A 6 13.62 -2.52 10.70
C ASP A 6 12.28 -1.91 10.22
N PHE A 7 11.65 -1.13 11.11
CA PHE A 7 10.45 -0.33 10.87
C PHE A 7 10.67 1.09 11.41
N SER A 8 11.70 1.75 10.92
CA SER A 8 12.08 3.07 11.40
C SER A 8 11.84 4.19 10.37
N ILE A 9 12.87 4.90 10.00
CA ILE A 9 12.87 5.97 9.00
C ILE A 9 13.97 5.71 7.96
N PRO A 10 13.87 6.24 6.72
CA PRO A 10 14.83 5.97 5.65
C PRO A 10 16.31 6.16 6.06
N GLU A 11 16.64 7.25 6.73
CA GLU A 11 18.02 7.56 7.14
C GLU A 11 18.59 6.48 8.10
N ALA A 12 17.76 6.02 9.04
CA ALA A 12 18.17 4.97 9.98
C ALA A 12 18.32 3.61 9.27
N THR A 13 17.38 3.29 8.35
CA THR A 13 17.46 2.07 7.54
C THR A 13 18.74 2.01 6.72
N LEU A 14 19.14 3.11 6.07
CA LEU A 14 20.40 3.16 5.28
C LEU A 14 21.63 2.95 6.16
N ALA A 15 21.68 3.57 7.33
CA ALA A 15 22.78 3.37 8.28
C ALA A 15 22.85 1.92 8.79
N LEU A 16 21.69 1.29 9.05
CA LEU A 16 21.60 -0.12 9.39
C LEU A 16 22.02 -1.04 8.26
N ALA A 17 21.67 -0.71 7.00
CA ALA A 17 22.06 -1.48 5.83
C ALA A 17 23.57 -1.51 5.65
N GLU A 18 24.28 -0.38 5.84
CA GLU A 18 25.73 -0.34 5.79
C GLU A 18 26.37 -1.18 6.91
N LEU A 19 25.80 -1.09 8.12
CA LEU A 19 26.26 -1.92 9.25
C LEU A 19 26.03 -3.41 8.98
N CYS A 20 24.85 -3.79 8.48
CA CYS A 20 24.53 -5.18 8.13
C CYS A 20 25.47 -5.73 7.07
N LYS A 21 25.77 -4.94 6.04
CA LYS A 21 26.73 -5.28 4.99
C LYS A 21 28.13 -5.53 5.56
N SER A 22 28.60 -4.66 6.49
CA SER A 22 29.91 -4.81 7.13
C SER A 22 30.02 -6.03 8.03
N GLN A 23 28.88 -6.54 8.54
CA GLN A 23 28.80 -7.66 9.49
C GLN A 23 28.22 -8.94 8.88
N ASP A 24 27.96 -8.95 7.57
CA ASP A 24 27.34 -10.07 6.83
C ASP A 24 26.03 -10.54 7.46
N LYS A 25 25.10 -9.59 7.71
CA LYS A 25 23.79 -9.81 8.33
C LYS A 25 22.66 -9.49 7.38
N GLY A 26 21.60 -10.29 7.40
CA GLY A 26 20.40 -10.03 6.63
C GLY A 26 19.52 -8.91 7.20
N MET A 27 18.63 -8.34 6.35
CA MET A 27 17.65 -7.34 6.77
C MET A 27 16.25 -7.66 6.28
N VAL A 28 15.27 -7.35 7.15
CA VAL A 28 13.85 -7.24 6.80
C VAL A 28 13.44 -5.79 6.99
N ILE A 29 13.03 -5.12 5.91
CA ILE A 29 12.77 -3.68 5.87
C ILE A 29 11.28 -3.42 5.66
N GLY A 30 10.60 -2.92 6.70
CA GLY A 30 9.23 -2.44 6.67
C GLY A 30 9.13 -0.90 6.64
N THR A 31 10.26 -0.20 6.69
CA THR A 31 10.35 1.25 6.52
C THR A 31 9.85 1.65 5.13
N THR A 32 9.16 2.78 5.05
CA THR A 32 8.62 3.35 3.80
C THR A 32 9.08 4.80 3.64
N GLY A 33 8.80 5.41 2.47
CA GLY A 33 9.14 6.81 2.21
C GLY A 33 10.55 7.04 1.69
N PHE A 34 11.17 6.01 1.10
CA PHE A 34 12.49 6.14 0.47
C PHE A 34 12.43 6.95 -0.82
N GLU A 35 13.45 7.78 -1.01
CA GLU A 35 13.75 8.40 -2.29
C GLU A 35 14.38 7.40 -3.27
N LYS A 36 14.35 7.71 -4.58
CA LYS A 36 14.85 6.80 -5.63
C LYS A 36 16.32 6.39 -5.43
N ASP A 37 17.16 7.32 -5.01
CA ASP A 37 18.58 7.06 -4.79
C ASP A 37 18.81 6.15 -3.56
N GLN A 38 17.95 6.30 -2.53
CA GLN A 38 17.97 5.46 -1.34
C GLN A 38 17.56 4.01 -1.67
N LEU A 39 16.52 3.83 -2.52
CA LEU A 39 16.11 2.50 -3.00
C LEU A 39 17.22 1.84 -3.81
N ARG A 40 17.89 2.58 -4.70
CA ARG A 40 19.03 2.07 -5.47
C ARG A 40 20.17 1.61 -4.56
N TYR A 41 20.48 2.38 -3.52
CA TYR A 41 21.49 1.98 -2.54
C TYR A 41 21.13 0.66 -1.81
N LEU A 42 19.87 0.49 -1.40
CA LEU A 42 19.41 -0.77 -0.79
C LEU A 42 19.47 -1.94 -1.77
N GLU A 43 19.19 -1.71 -3.05
CA GLU A 43 19.35 -2.70 -4.11
C GLU A 43 20.83 -3.10 -4.29
N GLU A 44 21.76 -2.15 -4.27
CA GLU A 44 23.20 -2.42 -4.28
C GLU A 44 23.65 -3.23 -3.04
N CYS A 45 23.10 -2.92 -1.85
CA CYS A 45 23.36 -3.71 -0.64
C CYS A 45 22.85 -5.14 -0.76
N SER A 46 21.72 -5.36 -1.44
CA SER A 46 21.12 -6.70 -1.61
C SER A 46 21.99 -7.66 -2.46
N ALA A 47 22.94 -7.14 -3.21
CA ALA A 47 23.94 -7.96 -3.89
C ALA A 47 24.97 -8.60 -2.93
N ASN A 48 25.07 -8.10 -1.69
CA ASN A 48 26.04 -8.55 -0.69
C ASN A 48 25.39 -9.30 0.48
N ILE A 49 24.18 -8.89 0.89
CA ILE A 49 23.44 -9.46 2.04
C ILE A 49 21.99 -9.72 1.66
N PRO A 50 21.33 -10.72 2.28
CA PRO A 50 19.89 -10.93 2.08
C PRO A 50 19.08 -9.73 2.56
N ILE A 51 18.32 -9.09 1.67
CA ILE A 51 17.38 -8.01 1.99
C ILE A 51 15.99 -8.40 1.54
N PHE A 52 15.03 -8.45 2.48
CA PHE A 52 13.61 -8.54 2.19
C PHE A 52 12.96 -7.20 2.52
N MET A 53 12.37 -6.54 1.53
CA MET A 53 11.69 -5.27 1.71
C MET A 53 10.25 -5.34 1.21
N SER A 54 9.32 -4.85 2.02
CA SER A 54 7.91 -4.73 1.63
C SER A 54 7.28 -3.48 2.28
N PRO A 55 6.49 -2.70 1.54
CA PRO A 55 5.81 -1.54 2.08
C PRO A 55 4.72 -1.90 3.10
N ASN A 56 4.29 -3.16 3.13
CA ASN A 56 3.36 -3.68 4.11
C ASN A 56 3.62 -5.17 4.37
N MET A 57 3.97 -5.50 5.60
CA MET A 57 4.29 -6.87 6.02
C MET A 57 3.05 -7.66 6.46
N SER A 58 1.88 -7.03 6.62
CA SER A 58 0.66 -7.75 7.01
C SER A 58 0.27 -8.79 5.97
N VAL A 59 0.16 -10.05 6.39
CA VAL A 59 -0.34 -11.15 5.54
C VAL A 59 -1.74 -10.81 5.03
N GLY A 60 -2.62 -10.26 5.88
CA GLY A 60 -3.99 -9.88 5.51
C GLY A 60 -4.04 -8.80 4.41
N VAL A 61 -3.15 -7.81 4.48
CA VAL A 61 -3.03 -6.78 3.42
C VAL A 61 -2.52 -7.38 2.11
N ASN A 62 -1.56 -8.29 2.16
CA ASN A 62 -1.06 -8.95 0.95
C ASN A 62 -2.11 -9.89 0.32
N VAL A 63 -2.95 -10.53 1.14
CA VAL A 63 -4.14 -11.26 0.66
C VAL A 63 -5.14 -10.29 0.01
N LEU A 64 -5.42 -9.14 0.64
CA LEU A 64 -6.27 -8.09 0.04
C LEU A 64 -5.75 -7.68 -1.34
N PHE A 65 -4.46 -7.38 -1.50
CA PHE A 65 -3.86 -7.03 -2.79
C PHE A 65 -4.10 -8.10 -3.86
N LYS A 66 -3.93 -9.38 -3.51
CA LYS A 66 -4.18 -10.49 -4.42
C LYS A 66 -5.65 -10.60 -4.82
N LEU A 67 -6.57 -10.49 -3.85
CA LEU A 67 -8.01 -10.54 -4.11
C LEU A 67 -8.48 -9.37 -4.97
N VAL A 68 -7.97 -8.16 -4.72
CA VAL A 68 -8.27 -6.96 -5.53
C VAL A 68 -7.83 -7.15 -6.99
N ARG A 69 -6.63 -7.70 -7.23
CA ARG A 69 -6.16 -8.00 -8.58
C ARG A 69 -7.08 -9.00 -9.28
N ILE A 70 -7.39 -10.13 -8.63
CA ILE A 70 -8.28 -11.17 -9.18
C ILE A 70 -9.66 -10.58 -9.52
N ALA A 71 -10.24 -9.79 -8.60
CA ALA A 71 -11.54 -9.18 -8.82
C ALA A 71 -11.50 -8.16 -9.97
N SER A 72 -10.46 -7.32 -10.02
CA SER A 72 -10.30 -6.34 -11.10
C SER A 72 -10.15 -6.99 -12.47
N GLU A 73 -9.38 -8.06 -12.57
CA GLU A 73 -9.21 -8.83 -13.81
C GLU A 73 -10.51 -9.53 -14.23
N ALA A 74 -11.31 -10.03 -13.28
CA ALA A 74 -12.57 -10.71 -13.54
C ALA A 74 -13.67 -9.75 -14.00
N PHE A 75 -13.78 -8.56 -13.38
CA PHE A 75 -14.77 -7.54 -13.74
C PHE A 75 -14.38 -6.69 -14.97
N GLY A 76 -13.08 -6.58 -15.26
CA GLY A 76 -12.56 -5.72 -16.32
C GLY A 76 -12.89 -4.24 -16.10
N GLU A 77 -13.31 -3.56 -17.17
CA GLU A 77 -13.63 -2.12 -17.16
C GLU A 77 -15.13 -1.82 -16.93
N GLU A 78 -15.96 -2.85 -16.79
CA GLU A 78 -17.42 -2.67 -16.71
C GLU A 78 -17.93 -2.17 -15.36
N VAL A 79 -17.07 -2.20 -14.33
CA VAL A 79 -17.44 -1.76 -12.97
C VAL A 79 -16.64 -0.53 -12.55
N ASP A 80 -17.27 0.31 -11.73
CA ASP A 80 -16.64 1.43 -11.07
C ASP A 80 -15.79 0.96 -9.90
N CYS A 81 -14.58 1.51 -9.74
CA CYS A 81 -13.70 1.20 -8.63
C CYS A 81 -13.54 2.39 -7.69
N GLU A 82 -13.82 2.15 -6.40
CA GLU A 82 -13.63 3.13 -5.33
C GLU A 82 -12.82 2.50 -4.19
N ILE A 83 -11.89 3.26 -3.64
CA ILE A 83 -11.05 2.87 -2.52
C ILE A 83 -11.39 3.75 -1.33
N PHE A 84 -11.77 3.12 -0.23
CA PHE A 84 -12.00 3.78 1.06
C PHE A 84 -10.91 3.34 2.03
N GLU A 85 -10.33 4.29 2.78
CA GLU A 85 -9.41 3.98 3.86
C GLU A 85 -9.68 4.83 5.10
N ALA A 86 -9.45 4.25 6.28
CA ALA A 86 -9.57 4.95 7.54
C ALA A 86 -8.38 4.65 8.45
N HIS A 87 -7.84 5.71 9.08
CA HIS A 87 -6.74 5.63 10.04
C HIS A 87 -6.94 6.59 11.20
N HIS A 88 -6.09 6.44 12.21
CA HIS A 88 -6.08 7.27 13.40
C HIS A 88 -5.87 8.77 13.08
N SER A 89 -6.29 9.62 13.99
CA SER A 89 -6.25 11.09 13.85
C SER A 89 -4.82 11.67 13.67
N GLN A 90 -3.78 10.93 14.05
CA GLN A 90 -2.39 11.35 13.94
C GLN A 90 -1.72 10.99 12.60
N LYS A 91 -2.42 10.29 11.69
CA LYS A 91 -1.85 9.95 10.37
C LYS A 91 -1.82 11.18 9.47
N ILE A 92 -0.63 11.54 8.99
CA ILE A 92 -0.39 12.79 8.23
C ILE A 92 -0.59 12.64 6.72
N ASP A 93 -0.32 11.45 6.16
CA ASP A 93 -0.49 11.18 4.73
C ASP A 93 -1.93 10.73 4.40
N ALA A 94 -2.45 11.15 3.27
CA ALA A 94 -3.72 10.72 2.68
C ALA A 94 -3.64 10.80 1.14
N PRO A 95 -4.05 9.74 0.42
CA PRO A 95 -4.40 8.42 0.95
C PRO A 95 -3.20 7.68 1.55
N SER A 96 -3.47 6.63 2.34
CA SER A 96 -2.42 5.78 2.92
C SER A 96 -1.62 5.05 1.84
N GLY A 97 -0.36 4.69 2.14
CA GLY A 97 0.48 3.92 1.20
C GLY A 97 -0.18 2.60 0.74
N THR A 98 -0.94 1.93 1.61
CA THR A 98 -1.73 0.74 1.25
C THR A 98 -2.84 1.08 0.25
N ALA A 99 -3.56 2.19 0.43
CA ALA A 99 -4.59 2.62 -0.51
C ALA A 99 -3.99 3.03 -1.87
N VAL A 100 -2.85 3.72 -1.87
CA VAL A 100 -2.10 4.03 -3.10
C VAL A 100 -1.73 2.75 -3.83
N ARG A 101 -1.20 1.73 -3.12
CA ARG A 101 -0.82 0.44 -3.71
C ARG A 101 -2.03 -0.31 -4.29
N ILE A 102 -3.19 -0.25 -3.64
CA ILE A 102 -4.45 -0.78 -4.17
C ILE A 102 -4.81 -0.09 -5.50
N GLY A 103 -4.73 1.24 -5.54
CA GLY A 103 -4.99 2.01 -6.75
C GLY A 103 -4.05 1.66 -7.90
N GLU A 104 -2.76 1.47 -7.63
CA GLU A 104 -1.78 0.98 -8.62
C GLU A 104 -2.16 -0.41 -9.16
N ILE A 105 -2.57 -1.35 -8.29
CA ILE A 105 -3.01 -2.69 -8.70
C ILE A 105 -4.22 -2.62 -9.62
N LEU A 106 -5.21 -1.75 -9.31
CA LEU A 106 -6.39 -1.55 -10.14
C LEU A 106 -6.01 -0.92 -11.49
N ALA A 107 -5.13 0.08 -11.50
CA ALA A 107 -4.65 0.73 -12.70
C ALA A 107 -3.84 -0.22 -13.60
N ASP A 108 -2.91 -0.99 -13.01
CA ASP A 108 -2.13 -2.02 -13.70
C ASP A 108 -3.03 -3.05 -14.39
N SER A 109 -4.05 -3.56 -13.67
CA SER A 109 -4.98 -4.57 -14.23
C SER A 109 -5.85 -4.05 -15.38
N ARG A 110 -6.01 -2.72 -15.47
CA ARG A 110 -6.74 -2.02 -16.54
C ARG A 110 -5.82 -1.39 -17.59
N SER A 111 -4.50 -1.59 -17.48
CA SER A 111 -3.49 -1.03 -18.39
C SER A 111 -3.55 0.50 -18.50
N VAL A 112 -3.84 1.20 -17.39
CA VAL A 112 -3.90 2.65 -17.29
C VAL A 112 -2.90 3.19 -16.26
N ASP A 113 -2.51 4.45 -16.39
CA ASP A 113 -1.66 5.11 -15.39
C ASP A 113 -2.52 5.73 -14.29
N ILE A 114 -2.30 5.32 -13.04
CA ILE A 114 -3.01 5.84 -11.86
C ILE A 114 -2.96 7.37 -11.75
N LYS A 115 -1.90 8.00 -12.24
CA LYS A 115 -1.77 9.46 -12.26
C LYS A 115 -2.83 10.16 -13.12
N ASN A 116 -3.34 9.47 -14.14
CA ASN A 116 -4.33 10.00 -15.07
C ASN A 116 -5.77 9.70 -14.64
N VAL A 117 -5.97 8.58 -13.93
CA VAL A 117 -7.32 8.08 -13.59
C VAL A 117 -7.65 8.17 -12.11
N GLY A 118 -6.68 8.43 -11.25
CA GLY A 118 -6.86 8.57 -9.80
C GLY A 118 -7.62 9.83 -9.42
N LYS A 119 -8.72 9.71 -8.66
CA LYS A 119 -9.53 10.80 -8.13
C LYS A 119 -9.47 10.85 -6.62
N TYR A 120 -8.75 11.82 -6.10
CA TYR A 120 -8.47 11.97 -4.67
C TYR A 120 -9.47 12.92 -4.00
N GLY A 121 -10.62 12.33 -3.59
CA GLY A 121 -11.74 13.08 -3.02
C GLY A 121 -12.64 13.71 -4.08
N ARG A 122 -13.85 14.08 -3.64
CA ARG A 122 -14.84 14.82 -4.43
C ARG A 122 -15.48 15.87 -3.55
N GLU A 123 -15.55 17.12 -4.04
CA GLU A 123 -16.16 18.25 -3.34
C GLU A 123 -16.97 19.10 -4.32
N GLY A 124 -18.17 19.50 -3.93
CA GLY A 124 -19.04 20.34 -4.73
C GLY A 124 -19.57 19.67 -6.00
N LEU A 125 -19.68 20.42 -7.08
CA LEU A 125 -20.19 19.97 -8.39
C LEU A 125 -19.02 19.47 -9.26
N VAL A 126 -18.64 18.20 -9.10
CA VAL A 126 -17.48 17.60 -9.79
C VAL A 126 -17.80 16.96 -11.14
N GLY A 127 -19.08 17.02 -11.59
CA GLY A 127 -19.53 16.34 -12.80
C GLY A 127 -19.79 14.85 -12.59
N LYS A 128 -20.12 14.17 -13.71
CA LYS A 128 -20.32 12.72 -13.70
C LYS A 128 -18.97 12.00 -13.63
N ARG A 129 -18.94 10.87 -12.94
CA ARG A 129 -17.82 9.96 -12.91
C ARG A 129 -17.49 9.44 -14.31
N THR A 130 -16.21 9.30 -14.63
CA THR A 130 -15.77 8.62 -15.85
C THR A 130 -15.53 7.13 -15.59
N GLN A 131 -15.66 6.30 -16.63
CA GLN A 131 -15.57 4.84 -16.50
C GLN A 131 -14.22 4.36 -15.97
N GLN A 132 -13.12 4.96 -16.42
CA GLN A 132 -11.76 4.57 -15.99
C GLN A 132 -11.34 5.15 -14.64
N GLU A 133 -12.12 6.03 -14.05
CA GLU A 133 -11.77 6.69 -12.78
C GLU A 133 -11.63 5.68 -11.64
N ILE A 134 -10.57 5.84 -10.85
CA ILE A 134 -10.34 5.12 -9.60
C ILE A 134 -10.43 6.14 -8.46
N GLY A 135 -11.48 6.05 -7.66
CA GLY A 135 -11.74 7.01 -6.58
C GLY A 135 -11.04 6.64 -5.29
N PHE A 136 -10.66 7.67 -4.52
CA PHE A 136 -10.06 7.53 -3.18
C PHE A 136 -10.83 8.37 -2.18
N SER A 137 -11.17 7.76 -1.04
CA SER A 137 -11.79 8.43 0.10
C SER A 137 -11.06 8.08 1.38
N SER A 138 -10.62 9.09 2.13
CA SER A 138 -9.82 8.93 3.34
C SER A 138 -10.56 9.45 4.56
N ILE A 139 -10.63 8.66 5.63
CA ILE A 139 -11.13 9.07 6.94
C ILE A 139 -9.99 9.09 7.95
N ARG A 140 -10.00 10.09 8.83
CA ARG A 140 -9.09 10.21 9.99
C ARG A 140 -9.90 10.35 11.26
N GLY A 141 -9.66 9.47 12.25
CA GLY A 141 -10.39 9.52 13.50
C GLY A 141 -9.93 8.50 14.53
N GLY A 142 -10.03 8.85 15.80
CA GLY A 142 -9.73 7.96 16.91
C GLY A 142 -8.36 7.33 16.85
N ASP A 143 -8.34 6.04 17.14
CA ASP A 143 -7.17 5.15 17.18
C ASP A 143 -7.20 4.06 16.10
N ILE A 144 -7.97 4.23 15.03
CA ILE A 144 -8.10 3.26 13.93
C ILE A 144 -6.70 2.91 13.41
N VAL A 145 -6.34 1.63 13.50
CA VAL A 145 -5.01 1.15 13.09
C VAL A 145 -4.86 1.20 11.57
N GLY A 146 -5.90 0.79 10.84
CA GLY A 146 -5.97 0.89 9.39
C GLY A 146 -7.05 0.00 8.81
N ASP A 147 -8.05 0.62 8.18
CA ASP A 147 -9.12 -0.04 7.44
C ASP A 147 -8.98 0.29 5.96
N HIS A 148 -9.19 -0.69 5.10
CA HIS A 148 -9.16 -0.51 3.65
C HIS A 148 -10.29 -1.32 3.04
N THR A 149 -11.14 -0.67 2.24
CA THR A 149 -12.21 -1.32 1.47
C THR A 149 -12.09 -0.92 0.01
N VAL A 150 -12.16 -1.91 -0.86
CA VAL A 150 -12.25 -1.71 -2.30
C VAL A 150 -13.65 -2.08 -2.74
N PHE A 151 -14.31 -1.16 -3.42
CA PHE A 151 -15.62 -1.35 -4.01
C PHE A 151 -15.48 -1.58 -5.50
N PHE A 152 -16.10 -2.63 -6.00
CA PHE A 152 -16.34 -2.92 -7.40
C PHE A 152 -17.85 -2.77 -7.62
N ILE A 153 -18.27 -1.70 -8.28
CA ILE A 153 -19.66 -1.28 -8.34
C ILE A 153 -20.15 -1.42 -9.77
N GLY A 154 -20.97 -2.44 -10.01
CA GLY A 154 -21.68 -2.67 -11.27
C GLY A 154 -23.12 -2.15 -11.25
N GLU A 155 -23.83 -2.32 -12.36
CA GLU A 155 -25.25 -2.01 -12.45
C GLU A 155 -26.08 -3.10 -11.74
N GLY A 156 -26.73 -2.73 -10.64
CA GLY A 156 -27.56 -3.65 -9.84
C GLY A 156 -26.84 -4.48 -8.79
N GLU A 157 -25.49 -4.49 -8.74
CA GLU A 157 -24.72 -5.21 -7.73
C GLU A 157 -23.40 -4.51 -7.42
N ARG A 158 -22.79 -4.86 -6.32
CA ARG A 158 -21.42 -4.48 -5.97
C ARG A 158 -20.71 -5.57 -5.16
N VAL A 159 -19.41 -5.65 -5.33
CA VAL A 159 -18.54 -6.47 -4.49
C VAL A 159 -17.64 -5.57 -3.65
N GLU A 160 -17.49 -5.89 -2.37
CA GLU A 160 -16.65 -5.16 -1.43
C GLU A 160 -15.58 -6.11 -0.88
N ILE A 161 -14.31 -5.71 -0.96
CA ILE A 161 -13.20 -6.46 -0.36
C ILE A 161 -12.59 -5.59 0.72
N THR A 162 -12.69 -6.03 1.97
CA THR A 162 -12.30 -5.24 3.14
C THR A 162 -11.23 -5.94 3.97
N HIS A 163 -10.22 -5.18 4.37
CA HIS A 163 -9.25 -5.53 5.41
C HIS A 163 -9.33 -4.51 6.54
N ARG A 164 -9.35 -4.99 7.78
CA ARG A 164 -9.27 -4.15 8.99
C ARG A 164 -8.16 -4.64 9.90
N ALA A 165 -7.19 -3.77 10.15
CA ALA A 165 -6.14 -4.03 11.11
C ALA A 165 -6.64 -3.67 12.53
N GLN A 166 -6.68 -4.63 13.43
CA GLN A 166 -7.06 -4.41 14.84
C GLN A 166 -5.85 -4.17 15.74
N SER A 167 -4.64 -4.48 15.26
CA SER A 167 -3.39 -4.31 16.00
C SER A 167 -2.21 -4.08 15.05
N ARG A 168 -1.25 -3.27 15.48
CA ARG A 168 0.04 -3.11 14.76
C ARG A 168 0.93 -4.34 14.83
N VAL A 169 0.66 -5.27 15.75
CA VAL A 169 1.39 -6.53 15.89
C VAL A 169 1.33 -7.37 14.60
N ASN A 170 0.27 -7.23 13.80
CA ASN A 170 0.13 -7.93 12.51
C ASN A 170 1.28 -7.61 11.52
N PHE A 171 1.83 -6.40 11.56
CA PHE A 171 2.95 -6.01 10.71
C PHE A 171 4.26 -6.66 11.17
N ALA A 172 4.49 -6.71 12.49
CA ALA A 172 5.67 -7.35 13.07
C ALA A 172 5.63 -8.89 12.91
N GLN A 173 4.44 -9.50 12.98
CA GLN A 173 4.28 -10.94 12.79
C GLN A 173 4.45 -11.40 11.34
N GLY A 174 4.23 -10.49 10.39
CA GLY A 174 4.38 -10.79 8.98
C GLY A 174 5.82 -10.58 8.46
N ALA A 175 6.66 -9.93 9.26
CA ALA A 175 8.08 -9.74 8.98
C ALA A 175 8.89 -10.98 9.41
#